data_4427249331bcd468cd6b5d0a5a66e493
#
_entry.id   4427249331bcd468cd6b5d0a5a66e493
#
_cell.length_a   1.000
_cell.length_b   1.000
_cell.length_c   1.000
_cell.angle_alpha   90.00
_cell.angle_beta   90.00
_cell.angle_gamma   90.00
#
_symmetry.space_group_name_H-M   'P 1'
#
loop_
_entity.id
_entity.type
_entity.pdbx_description
1 polymer ?
#
loop_
_entity_poly.entity_id
_entity_poly.type
_entity_poly.pdbx_seq_one_letter_code
_entity_poly.pdbx_strand_id
1 'polypeptide(L)'
;MVIRNNRGLVIASCSQVLHQEFNNNKIEALAVAKAMSFVAELGISKAVLEGDLMVIIKALEDEHNPLSAIGLLIADAKFNSRCFNHLLFSHTKRECNSIAHVLARFAVNILDFLVWMEDVPPQFHFVLQADLAT
;
A
#
# COMPACT_ATOMS: atom_id res chain seq x y z
N MET A 1 0.53 3.40 4.16
CA MET A 1 0.73 1.95 3.98
C MET A 1 0.98 1.28 5.32
N VAL A 2 0.48 0.09 5.49
CA VAL A 2 0.76 -0.77 6.64
C VAL A 2 1.12 -2.18 6.14
N ILE A 3 2.12 -2.79 6.73
CA ILE A 3 2.56 -4.17 6.46
C ILE A 3 2.31 -4.99 7.71
N ARG A 4 1.57 -6.09 7.56
CA ARG A 4 1.22 -7.00 8.67
C ARG A 4 1.65 -8.43 8.34
N ASN A 5 1.93 -9.19 9.37
CA ASN A 5 2.14 -10.63 9.22
C ASN A 5 0.78 -11.37 9.17
N ASN A 6 0.83 -12.69 9.03
CA ASN A 6 -0.36 -13.55 8.99
C ASN A 6 -1.17 -13.59 10.30
N ARG A 7 -0.65 -13.03 11.38
CA ARG A 7 -1.36 -12.86 12.66
C ARG A 7 -1.95 -11.45 12.81
N GLY A 8 -1.81 -10.59 11.79
CA GLY A 8 -2.25 -9.21 11.83
C GLY A 8 -1.32 -8.25 12.57
N LEU A 9 -0.19 -8.71 13.07
CA LEU A 9 0.77 -7.86 13.75
C LEU A 9 1.53 -6.99 12.75
N VAL A 10 1.72 -5.72 13.09
CA VAL A 10 2.42 -4.77 12.22
C VAL A 10 3.91 -5.10 12.17
N ILE A 11 4.42 -5.26 10.96
CA ILE A 11 5.85 -5.36 10.67
C ILE A 11 6.43 -3.96 10.47
N ALA A 12 5.72 -3.13 9.70
CA ALA A 12 6.10 -1.75 9.44
C ALA A 12 4.89 -0.96 8.97
N SER A 13 4.93 0.34 9.14
CA SER A 13 3.98 1.27 8.54
C SER A 13 4.70 2.50 8.04
N CYS A 14 4.10 3.19 7.07
CA CYS A 14 4.65 4.44 6.59
C CYS A 14 3.58 5.38 6.06
N SER A 15 3.92 6.65 6.12
CA SER A 15 3.18 7.74 5.45
C SER A 15 4.14 8.54 4.59
N GLN A 16 3.68 8.94 3.43
CA GLN A 16 4.45 9.77 2.51
C GLN A 16 3.56 10.83 1.91
N VAL A 17 4.03 12.08 1.92
CA VAL A 17 3.35 13.18 1.27
C VAL A 17 3.66 13.18 -0.23
N LEU A 18 2.65 13.49 -1.04
CA LEU A 18 2.80 13.73 -2.47
C LEU A 18 2.64 15.24 -2.71
N HIS A 19 3.65 15.86 -3.32
CA HIS A 19 3.68 17.30 -3.58
C HIS A 19 2.96 17.72 -4.86
N GLN A 20 2.37 16.78 -5.59
CA GLN A 20 1.62 17.03 -6.82
C GLN A 20 0.16 16.61 -6.64
N GLU A 21 -0.73 17.36 -7.27
CA GLU A 21 -2.13 16.97 -7.34
C GLU A 21 -2.32 15.85 -8.36
N PHE A 22 -2.75 14.69 -7.87
CA PHE A 22 -3.11 13.55 -8.70
C PHE A 22 -4.57 13.17 -8.47
N ASN A 23 -5.21 12.56 -9.46
CA ASN A 23 -6.49 11.91 -9.23
C ASN A 23 -6.33 10.64 -8.37
N ASN A 24 -7.43 10.13 -7.83
CA ASN A 24 -7.40 8.99 -6.90
C ASN A 24 -6.73 7.74 -7.50
N ASN A 25 -6.98 7.45 -8.77
CA ASN A 25 -6.38 6.28 -9.44
C ASN A 25 -4.85 6.41 -9.55
N LYS A 26 -4.36 7.59 -9.86
CA LYS A 26 -2.93 7.88 -9.95
C LYS A 26 -2.25 7.78 -8.58
N ILE A 27 -2.87 8.35 -7.54
CA ILE A 27 -2.37 8.28 -6.17
C ILE A 27 -2.28 6.82 -5.72
N GLU A 28 -3.32 6.04 -5.95
CA GLU A 28 -3.36 4.63 -5.56
C GLU A 28 -2.32 3.81 -6.33
N ALA A 29 -2.19 4.00 -7.65
CA ALA A 29 -1.18 3.31 -8.45
C ALA A 29 0.25 3.64 -7.98
N LEU A 30 0.52 4.90 -7.66
CA LEU A 30 1.80 5.33 -7.11
C LEU A 30 2.05 4.73 -5.72
N ALA A 31 1.02 4.69 -4.88
CA ALA A 31 1.10 4.09 -3.55
C ALA A 31 1.44 2.59 -3.63
N VAL A 32 0.83 1.87 -4.57
CA VAL A 32 1.13 0.46 -4.82
C VAL A 32 2.58 0.27 -5.24
N ALA A 33 3.05 1.04 -6.22
CA ALA A 33 4.44 0.93 -6.70
C ALA A 33 5.45 1.17 -5.56
N LYS A 34 5.21 2.19 -4.73
CA LYS A 34 6.04 2.50 -3.56
C LYS A 34 5.95 1.43 -2.48
N ALA A 35 4.76 0.90 -2.24
CA ALA A 35 4.54 -0.17 -1.28
C ALA A 35 5.33 -1.42 -1.66
N MET A 36 5.29 -1.83 -2.91
CA MET A 36 6.01 -3.00 -3.38
C MET A 36 7.53 -2.81 -3.29
N SER A 37 8.03 -1.64 -3.64
CA SER A 37 9.44 -1.30 -3.48
C SER A 37 9.88 -1.39 -2.01
N PHE A 38 9.10 -0.81 -1.11
CA PHE A 38 9.39 -0.81 0.33
C PHE A 38 9.37 -2.22 0.93
N VAL A 39 8.38 -3.04 0.56
CA VAL A 39 8.28 -4.43 1.03
C VAL A 39 9.47 -5.25 0.54
N ALA A 40 9.89 -5.04 -0.71
CA ALA A 40 11.08 -5.70 -1.26
C ALA A 40 12.37 -5.28 -0.51
N GLU A 41 12.52 -3.99 -0.18
CA GLU A 41 13.65 -3.48 0.61
C GLU A 41 13.72 -4.10 2.01
N LEU A 42 12.57 -4.44 2.60
CA LEU A 42 12.50 -5.15 3.88
C LEU A 42 12.86 -6.65 3.77
N GLY A 43 13.13 -7.15 2.57
CA GLY A 43 13.47 -8.54 2.34
C GLY A 43 12.28 -9.51 2.40
N ILE A 44 11.07 -9.01 2.32
CA ILE A 44 9.84 -9.83 2.33
C ILE A 44 9.63 -10.36 0.91
N SER A 45 9.59 -11.70 0.76
CA SER A 45 9.47 -12.37 -0.54
C SER A 45 8.10 -12.97 -0.82
N LYS A 46 7.23 -13.03 0.19
CA LYS A 46 5.86 -13.53 0.07
C LYS A 46 4.89 -12.52 0.66
N ALA A 47 3.94 -12.05 -0.13
CA ALA A 47 3.00 -11.03 0.32
C ALA A 47 1.66 -11.13 -0.39
N VAL A 48 0.63 -10.56 0.24
CA VAL A 48 -0.64 -10.22 -0.37
C VAL A 48 -0.78 -8.71 -0.32
N LEU A 49 -0.97 -8.09 -1.48
CA LEU A 49 -1.23 -6.65 -1.57
C LEU A 49 -2.72 -6.43 -1.61
N GLU A 50 -3.23 -5.71 -0.64
CA GLU A 50 -4.65 -5.36 -0.53
C GLU A 50 -4.87 -3.88 -0.80
N GLY A 51 -5.92 -3.58 -1.55
CA GLY A 51 -6.32 -2.21 -1.86
C GLY A 51 -7.83 -2.10 -2.07
N ASP A 52 -8.36 -0.90 -1.90
CA ASP A 52 -9.80 -0.63 -2.00
C ASP A 52 -10.25 -0.14 -3.38
N LEU A 53 -9.34 0.18 -4.29
CA LEU A 53 -9.67 0.53 -5.67
C LEU A 53 -9.62 -0.70 -6.58
N MET A 54 -10.80 -1.22 -6.91
CA MET A 54 -10.94 -2.39 -7.76
C MET A 54 -10.26 -2.21 -9.14
N VAL A 55 -10.30 -1.00 -9.70
CA VAL A 55 -9.68 -0.71 -11.00
C VAL A 55 -8.16 -0.92 -10.97
N ILE A 56 -7.51 -0.59 -9.86
CA ILE A 56 -6.07 -0.78 -9.69
C ILE A 56 -5.74 -2.26 -9.48
N ILE A 57 -6.50 -2.95 -8.65
CA ILE A 57 -6.33 -4.40 -8.41
C ILE A 57 -6.48 -5.17 -9.72
N LYS A 58 -7.51 -4.87 -10.52
CA LYS A 58 -7.71 -5.50 -11.84
C LYS A 58 -6.58 -5.18 -12.81
N ALA A 59 -6.07 -3.95 -12.81
CA ALA A 59 -4.93 -3.58 -13.66
C ALA A 59 -3.65 -4.34 -13.28
N LEU A 60 -3.43 -4.60 -11.98
CA LEU A 60 -2.30 -5.40 -11.50
C LEU A 60 -2.41 -6.87 -11.89
N GLU A 61 -3.63 -7.41 -11.92
CA GLU A 61 -3.91 -8.80 -12.33
C GLU A 61 -3.88 -8.97 -13.85
N ASP A 62 -4.08 -7.91 -14.63
CA ASP A 62 -4.11 -7.94 -16.07
C ASP A 62 -2.69 -8.01 -16.64
N GLU A 63 -2.48 -8.87 -17.65
CA GLU A 63 -1.22 -8.99 -18.38
C GLU A 63 -1.01 -7.88 -19.43
N HIS A 64 -2.04 -7.13 -19.77
CA HIS A 64 -1.98 -6.05 -20.75
C HIS A 64 -1.58 -4.74 -20.10
N ASN A 65 -0.62 -4.02 -20.70
CA ASN A 65 -0.16 -2.72 -20.21
C ASN A 65 -0.76 -1.59 -21.06
N PRO A 66 -1.75 -0.84 -20.55
CA PRO A 66 -2.24 0.34 -21.24
C PRO A 66 -1.16 1.44 -21.29
N LEU A 67 -1.05 2.13 -22.44
CA LEU A 67 -0.14 3.26 -22.63
C LEU A 67 -0.73 4.54 -22.01
N SER A 68 -0.82 4.59 -20.70
CA SER A 68 -1.28 5.75 -19.95
C SER A 68 -0.34 6.03 -18.79
N ALA A 69 -0.46 7.20 -18.15
CA ALA A 69 0.34 7.51 -16.95
C ALA A 69 0.10 6.49 -15.84
N ILE A 70 -1.13 6.04 -15.65
CA ILE A 70 -1.47 4.96 -14.70
C ILE A 70 -0.85 3.63 -15.16
N GLY A 71 -0.92 3.34 -16.46
CA GLY A 71 -0.31 2.15 -17.05
C GLY A 71 1.19 2.05 -16.78
N LEU A 72 1.92 3.17 -16.84
CA LEU A 72 3.35 3.20 -16.52
C LEU A 72 3.61 2.88 -15.03
N LEU A 73 2.81 3.43 -14.13
CA LEU A 73 2.90 3.14 -12.69
C LEU A 73 2.58 1.67 -12.40
N ILE A 74 1.58 1.11 -13.06
CA ILE A 74 1.24 -0.31 -12.95
C ILE A 74 2.37 -1.19 -13.52
N ALA A 75 2.98 -0.78 -14.63
CA ALA A 75 4.13 -1.50 -15.20
C ALA A 75 5.32 -1.52 -14.24
N ASP A 76 5.60 -0.40 -13.54
CA ASP A 76 6.64 -0.34 -12.51
C ASP A 76 6.32 -1.27 -11.34
N ALA A 77 5.08 -1.29 -10.89
CA ALA A 77 4.63 -2.20 -9.85
C ALA A 77 4.80 -3.67 -10.27
N LYS A 78 4.42 -4.02 -11.47
CA LYS A 78 4.59 -5.37 -12.03
C LYS A 78 6.06 -5.74 -12.18
N PHE A 79 6.91 -4.80 -12.55
CA PHE A 79 8.36 -5.02 -12.60
C PHE A 79 8.89 -5.35 -11.20
N ASN A 80 8.51 -4.57 -10.20
CA ASN A 80 8.90 -4.81 -8.80
C ASN A 80 8.34 -6.14 -8.27
N SER A 81 7.22 -6.64 -8.82
CA SER A 81 6.64 -7.92 -8.41
C SER A 81 7.57 -9.11 -8.65
N ARG A 82 8.53 -8.98 -9.56
CA ARG A 82 9.54 -10.01 -9.86
C ARG A 82 10.49 -10.27 -8.68
N CYS A 83 10.58 -9.33 -7.74
CA CYS A 83 11.37 -9.48 -6.51
C CYS A 83 10.71 -10.43 -5.50
N PHE A 84 9.44 -10.81 -5.73
CA PHE A 84 8.67 -11.66 -4.83
C PHE A 84 8.65 -13.10 -5.34
N ASN A 85 8.83 -14.06 -4.43
CA ASN A 85 8.63 -15.46 -4.72
C ASN A 85 7.13 -15.80 -4.83
N HIS A 86 6.30 -15.09 -4.09
CA HIS A 86 4.86 -15.25 -4.08
C HIS A 86 4.18 -13.92 -3.77
N LEU A 87 3.40 -13.41 -4.71
CA LEU A 87 2.67 -12.16 -4.56
C LEU A 87 1.27 -12.34 -5.12
N LEU A 88 0.27 -12.05 -4.29
CA LEU A 88 -1.13 -12.02 -4.66
C LEU A 88 -1.67 -10.60 -4.51
N PHE A 89 -2.68 -10.29 -5.31
CA PHE A 89 -3.42 -9.04 -5.25
C PHE A 89 -4.84 -9.33 -4.79
N SER A 90 -5.36 -8.53 -3.88
CA SER A 90 -6.70 -8.70 -3.34
C SER A 90 -7.40 -7.36 -3.16
N HIS A 91 -8.64 -7.30 -3.55
CA HIS A 91 -9.50 -6.16 -3.24
C HIS A 91 -10.02 -6.29 -1.81
N THR A 92 -9.92 -5.22 -1.04
CA THR A 92 -10.51 -5.13 0.29
C THR A 92 -11.36 -3.87 0.40
N LYS A 93 -12.42 -3.93 1.19
CA LYS A 93 -13.26 -2.76 1.44
C LYS A 93 -12.51 -1.76 2.31
N ARG A 94 -12.81 -0.46 2.10
CA ARG A 94 -12.20 0.62 2.87
C ARG A 94 -12.39 0.44 4.39
N GLU A 95 -13.56 0.00 4.81
CA GLU A 95 -13.88 -0.23 6.22
C GLU A 95 -13.05 -1.32 6.87
N CYS A 96 -12.51 -2.23 6.07
CA CYS A 96 -11.64 -3.33 6.52
C CYS A 96 -10.15 -2.95 6.47
N ASN A 97 -9.83 -1.70 6.09
CA ASN A 97 -8.47 -1.22 5.96
C ASN A 97 -8.33 0.22 6.48
N SER A 98 -8.97 0.50 7.60
CA SER A 98 -9.06 1.84 8.17
C SER A 98 -7.69 2.38 8.57
N ILE A 99 -6.78 1.53 9.04
CA ILE A 99 -5.44 1.96 9.41
C ILE A 99 -4.64 2.51 8.21
N ALA A 100 -4.78 1.90 7.04
CA ALA A 100 -4.13 2.42 5.83
C ALA A 100 -4.66 3.80 5.45
N HIS A 101 -5.96 4.04 5.64
CA HIS A 101 -6.58 5.33 5.34
C HIS A 101 -6.14 6.43 6.31
N VAL A 102 -6.06 6.16 7.61
CA VAL A 102 -5.58 7.19 8.57
C VAL A 102 -4.11 7.51 8.35
N LEU A 103 -3.29 6.53 7.97
CA LEU A 103 -1.90 6.76 7.58
C LEU A 103 -1.79 7.63 6.32
N ALA A 104 -2.66 7.41 5.33
CA ALA A 104 -2.70 8.23 4.13
C ALA A 104 -3.10 9.67 4.43
N ARG A 105 -4.10 9.89 5.29
CA ARG A 105 -4.52 11.23 5.72
C ARG A 105 -3.46 11.92 6.57
N PHE A 106 -2.74 11.17 7.38
CA PHE A 106 -1.66 11.69 8.22
C PHE A 106 -0.52 12.27 7.39
N ALA A 107 -0.35 11.85 6.15
CA ALA A 107 0.71 12.32 5.26
C ALA A 107 0.71 13.84 5.06
N VAL A 108 -0.44 14.53 5.16
CA VAL A 108 -0.51 16.00 5.05
C VAL A 108 0.16 16.72 6.24
N ASN A 109 0.40 16.02 7.34
CA ASN A 109 0.99 16.58 8.57
C ASN A 109 2.49 16.30 8.69
N ILE A 110 3.11 15.67 7.69
CA ILE A 110 4.53 15.35 7.69
C ILE A 110 5.24 16.06 6.54
N LEU A 111 6.56 16.22 6.65
CA LEU A 111 7.32 16.96 5.66
C LEU A 111 7.60 16.16 4.40
N ASP A 112 7.81 14.87 4.52
CA ASP A 112 8.17 14.01 3.38
C ASP A 112 7.73 12.56 3.60
N PHE A 113 8.52 11.78 4.31
CA PHE A 113 8.35 10.34 4.47
C PHE A 113 8.68 9.93 5.90
N LEU A 114 7.76 9.21 6.56
CA LEU A 114 7.98 8.64 7.89
C LEU A 114 7.68 7.16 7.89
N VAL A 115 8.53 6.41 8.56
CA VAL A 115 8.41 4.96 8.75
C VAL A 115 8.37 4.65 10.24
N TRP A 116 7.49 3.74 10.64
CA TRP A 116 7.44 3.14 11.97
C TRP A 116 7.69 1.64 11.82
N MET A 117 8.74 1.16 12.47
CA MET A 117 9.07 -0.27 12.47
C MET A 117 8.31 -0.95 13.59
N GLU A 118 7.68 -2.09 13.27
CA GLU A 118 6.89 -2.90 14.19
C GLU A 118 5.69 -2.18 14.83
N ASP A 119 5.32 -1.00 14.30
CA ASP A 119 4.28 -0.15 14.90
C ASP A 119 3.61 0.77 13.88
N VAL A 120 2.63 1.51 14.38
CA VAL A 120 1.98 2.66 13.74
C VAL A 120 2.14 3.89 14.63
N PRO A 121 1.88 5.12 14.15
CA PRO A 121 1.84 6.27 15.05
C PRO A 121 0.95 6.00 16.26
N PRO A 122 1.40 6.34 17.49
CA PRO A 122 0.67 5.98 18.73
C PRO A 122 -0.80 6.42 18.74
N GLN A 123 -1.11 7.57 18.15
CA GLN A 123 -2.48 8.10 18.07
C GLN A 123 -3.44 7.20 17.27
N PHE A 124 -2.92 6.24 16.50
CA PHE A 124 -3.72 5.34 15.67
C PHE A 124 -3.82 3.91 16.20
N HIS A 125 -3.30 3.63 17.40
CA HIS A 125 -3.36 2.29 17.98
C HIS A 125 -4.80 1.78 18.09
N PHE A 126 -5.76 2.64 18.45
CA PHE A 126 -7.16 2.23 18.55
C PHE A 126 -7.76 1.83 17.19
N VAL A 127 -7.34 2.49 16.10
CA VAL A 127 -7.79 2.15 14.75
C VAL A 127 -7.21 0.79 14.34
N LEU A 128 -5.94 0.56 14.65
CA LEU A 128 -5.29 -0.73 14.39
C LEU A 128 -5.99 -1.87 15.13
N GLN A 129 -6.35 -1.67 16.38
CA GLN A 129 -7.07 -2.67 17.17
C GLN A 129 -8.47 -2.96 16.58
N ALA A 130 -9.17 -1.93 16.10
CA ALA A 130 -10.46 -2.10 15.47
C ALA A 130 -10.36 -2.90 14.15
N ASP A 131 -9.33 -2.63 13.34
CA ASP A 131 -9.08 -3.38 12.11
C ASP A 131 -8.75 -4.86 12.39
N LEU A 132 -8.04 -5.15 13.48
CA LEU A 132 -7.72 -6.53 13.87
C LEU A 132 -8.95 -7.31 14.36
N ALA A 133 -9.98 -6.61 14.84
CA ALA A 133 -11.21 -7.22 15.33
C ALA A 133 -12.21 -7.55 14.22
N THR A 134 -11.99 -7.04 13.01
CA THR A 134 -12.83 -7.32 11.83
C THR A 134 -12.20 -8.39 10.97
#